data_df5b456a894300f8aaa197025065c497
#
_entry.id   df5b456a894300f8aaa197025065c497
#
_cell.length_a   1.000
_cell.length_b   1.000
_cell.length_c   1.000
_cell.angle_alpha   90.00
_cell.angle_beta   90.00
_cell.angle_gamma   90.00
#
_symmetry.space_group_name_H-M   'P 1'
#
loop_
_entity.id
_entity.type
_entity.pdbx_description
1 polymer ?
#
loop_
_entity_poly.entity_id
_entity_poly.type
_entity_poly.pdbx_seq_one_letter_code
_entity_poly.pdbx_strand_id
1 'polypeptide(L)'
;ALHYVITRGHNHAGGVTSGTVESRGGPLPNNRGARMTEDGLPEVDWDSLTFSFTETDRMYIATCKQGDDWGQGKMQDFQNLSLSPAAGVINYGQGLFEGMKAQHAADGSIVLFRPLDNARRSRDGARRLGMTPVPEEMFLDAIMQTVRENSRWVPPMGKGALYVRPLLFGSGAILGVAPAPEYTFLVYVSPVGPYFKGGITPTSLRVSDEFHRAAPGGSGGVKAIGNYAPGMVPSQ
;
A
#
# COMPACT_ATOMS: atom_id res chain seq x y z
N ALA A 1 16.32 14.09 4.96
CA ALA A 1 15.31 13.11 4.54
C ALA A 1 14.32 13.00 5.69
N LEU A 2 13.04 13.32 5.43
CA LEU A 2 11.98 13.18 6.42
C LEU A 2 11.66 11.69 6.58
N HIS A 3 11.98 11.13 7.75
CA HIS A 3 11.54 9.80 8.15
C HIS A 3 10.30 9.96 9.03
N TYR A 4 9.29 9.14 8.79
CA TYR A 4 8.14 9.02 9.68
C TYR A 4 8.37 7.84 10.61
N VAL A 5 8.29 8.10 11.92
CA VAL A 5 8.52 7.10 12.96
C VAL A 5 7.19 6.73 13.59
N ILE A 6 6.91 5.44 13.63
CA ILE A 6 5.77 4.87 14.34
C ILE A 6 6.32 4.28 15.66
N THR A 7 6.06 4.94 16.79
CA THR A 7 6.45 4.44 18.10
C THR A 7 5.34 3.58 18.70
N ARG A 8 5.68 2.46 19.32
CA ARG A 8 4.80 1.78 20.29
C ARG A 8 4.69 2.72 21.50
N GLY A 9 3.47 3.11 21.87
CA GLY A 9 3.25 4.08 22.94
C GLY A 9 3.83 3.62 24.27
N HIS A 10 4.84 4.34 24.73
CA HIS A 10 5.21 4.49 26.13
C HIS A 10 5.24 5.99 26.38
N ASN A 11 4.49 6.43 27.40
CA ASN A 11 4.40 7.84 27.80
C ASN A 11 5.77 8.42 28.15
N HIS A 12 6.22 9.44 27.42
CA HIS A 12 7.01 10.54 28.00
C HIS A 12 6.83 11.82 27.19
N ALA A 13 6.58 12.91 27.92
CA ALA A 13 6.34 14.24 27.41
C ALA A 13 7.64 14.91 26.91
N GLY A 14 7.56 15.60 25.76
CA GLY A 14 8.65 16.46 25.26
C GLY A 14 8.42 16.80 23.79
N GLY A 15 8.02 18.05 23.51
CA GLY A 15 7.51 18.51 22.23
C GLY A 15 8.51 18.49 21.07
N VAL A 16 8.10 17.87 20.01
CA VAL A 16 8.40 18.13 18.60
C VAL A 16 7.17 17.61 17.86
N THR A 17 6.69 18.29 16.86
CA THR A 17 5.48 17.94 16.10
C THR A 17 5.61 16.58 15.41
N SER A 18 5.41 15.52 16.17
CA SER A 18 5.22 14.15 15.75
C SER A 18 3.79 13.78 16.13
N GLY A 19 2.95 13.49 15.17
CA GLY A 19 1.58 13.05 15.44
C GLY A 19 1.62 11.71 16.18
N THR A 20 1.53 11.73 17.49
CA THR A 20 1.29 10.57 18.34
C THR A 20 -0.21 10.37 18.49
N VAL A 21 -0.72 9.27 17.97
CA VAL A 21 -2.07 8.80 18.25
C VAL A 21 -1.96 7.65 19.26
N GLU A 22 -2.56 7.83 20.42
CA GLU A 22 -2.64 6.80 21.46
C GLU A 22 -3.44 5.59 20.96
N SER A 23 -2.87 4.40 21.08
CA SER A 23 -3.57 3.14 20.80
C SER A 23 -4.49 2.78 21.99
N ARG A 24 -5.80 2.81 21.79
CA ARG A 24 -6.72 2.07 22.66
C ARG A 24 -6.63 0.60 22.26
N GLY A 25 -6.00 -0.23 23.09
CA GLY A 25 -5.90 -1.68 22.89
C GLY A 25 -7.27 -2.35 23.02
N GLY A 26 -7.89 -2.63 21.87
CA GLY A 26 -8.95 -3.65 21.79
C GLY A 26 -8.32 -5.03 21.52
N PRO A 27 -9.03 -6.15 21.76
CA PRO A 27 -8.53 -7.48 21.45
C PRO A 27 -8.20 -7.57 19.95
N LEU A 28 -7.02 -8.14 19.65
CA LEU A 28 -6.56 -8.35 18.27
C LEU A 28 -7.51 -9.31 17.55
N PRO A 29 -7.89 -9.06 16.29
CA PRO A 29 -8.80 -9.92 15.55
C PRO A 29 -8.20 -11.31 15.30
N ASN A 30 -9.07 -12.33 15.27
CA ASN A 30 -8.71 -13.70 14.91
C ASN A 30 -8.24 -13.72 13.44
N ASN A 31 -6.98 -14.01 13.23
CA ASN A 31 -6.39 -14.16 11.89
C ASN A 31 -6.68 -15.58 11.36
N ARG A 32 -7.31 -15.67 10.18
CA ARG A 32 -7.67 -16.93 9.53
C ARG A 32 -6.54 -17.55 8.70
N GLY A 33 -5.37 -16.92 8.57
CA GLY A 33 -4.33 -17.33 7.62
C GLY A 33 -2.99 -17.77 8.21
N ALA A 34 -2.49 -17.20 9.29
CA ALA A 34 -1.23 -17.60 9.91
C ALA A 34 -1.44 -18.19 11.30
N ARG A 35 -0.66 -19.23 11.62
CA ARG A 35 -0.54 -19.70 13.00
C ARG A 35 0.11 -18.59 13.84
N MET A 36 -0.29 -18.50 15.09
CA MET A 36 0.26 -17.53 16.03
C MET A 36 1.04 -18.28 17.09
N THR A 37 2.18 -17.71 17.49
CA THR A 37 2.93 -18.17 18.65
C THR A 37 2.17 -17.85 19.95
N GLU A 38 2.57 -18.44 21.08
CA GLU A 38 2.01 -18.14 22.40
C GLU A 38 2.11 -16.65 22.76
N ASP A 39 3.15 -15.94 22.25
CA ASP A 39 3.35 -14.50 22.44
C ASP A 39 2.51 -13.63 21.47
N GLY A 40 1.61 -14.24 20.68
CA GLY A 40 0.73 -13.53 19.74
C GLY A 40 1.44 -12.97 18.51
N LEU A 41 2.63 -13.46 18.17
CA LEU A 41 3.35 -13.15 16.94
C LEU A 41 2.94 -14.10 15.82
N PRO A 42 2.98 -13.67 14.54
CA PRO A 42 2.74 -14.58 13.43
C PRO A 42 3.86 -15.61 13.32
N GLU A 43 3.49 -16.88 13.13
CA GLU A 43 4.43 -17.97 12.86
C GLU A 43 4.88 -17.89 11.39
N VAL A 44 5.86 -17.03 11.12
CA VAL A 44 6.41 -16.78 9.79
C VAL A 44 7.89 -17.16 9.78
N ASP A 45 8.28 -17.94 8.79
CA ASP A 45 9.70 -18.15 8.50
C ASP A 45 10.26 -16.90 7.79
N TRP A 46 10.81 -15.98 8.59
CA TRP A 46 11.35 -14.71 8.11
C TRP A 46 12.55 -14.88 7.16
N ASP A 47 13.24 -16.01 7.21
CA ASP A 47 14.40 -16.29 6.35
C ASP A 47 13.99 -16.78 4.95
N SER A 48 12.80 -17.36 4.84
CA SER A 48 12.25 -17.82 3.57
C SER A 48 11.41 -16.80 2.82
N LEU A 49 11.23 -15.59 3.38
CA LEU A 49 10.42 -14.55 2.74
C LEU A 49 10.87 -14.26 1.31
N THR A 50 9.90 -14.21 0.42
CA THR A 50 10.02 -13.74 -0.96
C THR A 50 9.17 -12.50 -1.18
N PHE A 51 9.04 -12.03 -2.41
CA PHE A 51 8.09 -10.96 -2.75
C PHE A 51 6.69 -11.53 -3.07
N SER A 52 6.27 -12.55 -2.34
CA SER A 52 4.94 -13.17 -2.45
C SER A 52 3.97 -12.54 -1.46
N PHE A 53 2.68 -12.59 -1.79
CA PHE A 53 1.64 -12.09 -0.91
C PHE A 53 1.45 -13.03 0.30
N THR A 54 1.46 -12.43 1.49
CA THR A 54 1.06 -13.06 2.75
C THR A 54 -0.06 -12.22 3.36
N GLU A 55 -1.19 -12.85 3.65
CA GLU A 55 -2.32 -12.18 4.29
C GLU A 55 -1.95 -11.73 5.70
N THR A 56 -2.34 -10.50 6.04
CA THR A 56 -2.14 -9.89 7.37
C THR A 56 -3.49 -9.57 8.01
N ASP A 57 -3.49 -8.89 9.16
CA ASP A 57 -4.70 -8.77 9.98
C ASP A 57 -5.69 -7.75 9.47
N ARG A 58 -5.20 -6.56 9.13
CA ARG A 58 -6.04 -5.38 8.97
C ARG A 58 -5.74 -4.64 7.67
N MET A 59 -6.76 -4.02 7.13
CA MET A 59 -6.65 -3.07 6.02
C MET A 59 -7.45 -1.81 6.30
N TYR A 60 -7.02 -0.69 5.72
CA TYR A 60 -7.77 0.56 5.70
C TYR A 60 -8.62 0.64 4.44
N ILE A 61 -9.84 1.16 4.53
CA ILE A 61 -10.71 1.39 3.38
C ILE A 61 -11.50 2.68 3.54
N ALA A 62 -11.64 3.41 2.43
CA ALA A 62 -12.49 4.57 2.29
C ALA A 62 -13.11 4.59 0.90
N THR A 63 -14.28 5.21 0.77
CA THR A 63 -14.96 5.43 -0.51
C THR A 63 -15.27 6.91 -0.71
N CYS A 64 -15.34 7.33 -1.97
CA CYS A 64 -15.67 8.70 -2.36
C CYS A 64 -16.49 8.67 -3.65
N LYS A 65 -17.62 9.36 -3.71
CA LYS A 65 -18.34 9.56 -4.96
C LYS A 65 -17.64 10.61 -5.82
N GLN A 66 -17.79 10.49 -7.11
CA GLN A 66 -17.25 11.48 -8.04
C GLN A 66 -17.85 12.87 -7.74
N GLY A 67 -16.99 13.86 -7.54
CA GLY A 67 -17.38 15.24 -7.22
C GLY A 67 -17.56 15.54 -5.74
N ASP A 68 -17.54 14.52 -4.89
CA ASP A 68 -17.60 14.71 -3.43
C ASP A 68 -16.19 14.77 -2.81
N ASP A 69 -16.13 15.23 -1.57
CA ASP A 69 -14.95 15.11 -0.73
C ASP A 69 -14.83 13.68 -0.14
N TRP A 70 -13.62 13.27 0.15
CA TRP A 70 -13.37 11.99 0.83
C TRP A 70 -13.93 12.02 2.25
N GLY A 71 -14.81 11.07 2.54
CA GLY A 71 -15.25 10.80 3.90
C GLY A 71 -14.16 10.15 4.75
N GLN A 72 -14.41 10.04 6.04
CA GLN A 72 -13.51 9.34 6.95
C GLN A 72 -13.47 7.84 6.60
N GLY A 73 -12.29 7.31 6.31
CA GLY A 73 -12.09 5.88 6.13
C GLY A 73 -12.04 5.12 7.46
N LYS A 74 -11.96 3.81 7.38
CA LYS A 74 -11.94 2.92 8.55
C LYS A 74 -10.93 1.79 8.41
N MET A 75 -10.40 1.35 9.54
CA MET A 75 -9.71 0.07 9.65
C MET A 75 -10.73 -1.07 9.75
N GLN A 76 -10.45 -2.15 9.06
CA GLN A 76 -11.25 -3.39 9.11
C GLN A 76 -10.33 -4.60 8.97
N ASP A 77 -10.85 -5.80 9.23
CA ASP A 77 -10.14 -7.04 8.98
C ASP A 77 -9.83 -7.15 7.49
N PHE A 78 -8.67 -7.74 7.16
CA PHE A 78 -8.34 -8.03 5.78
C PHE A 78 -9.36 -8.99 5.19
N GLN A 79 -9.93 -8.63 4.04
CA GLN A 79 -10.96 -9.44 3.37
C GLN A 79 -11.02 -9.17 1.86
N ASN A 80 -11.67 -10.06 1.14
CA ASN A 80 -11.97 -9.88 -0.27
C ASN A 80 -12.88 -8.66 -0.50
N LEU A 81 -12.69 -8.00 -1.64
CA LEU A 81 -13.57 -6.93 -2.08
C LEU A 81 -14.73 -7.48 -2.92
N SER A 82 -15.93 -6.96 -2.68
CA SER A 82 -17.08 -7.19 -3.57
C SER A 82 -17.20 -6.01 -4.52
N LEU A 83 -17.05 -6.25 -5.81
CA LEU A 83 -17.13 -5.24 -6.88
C LEU A 83 -18.17 -5.61 -7.93
N SER A 84 -18.86 -4.60 -8.48
CA SER A 84 -19.69 -4.79 -9.67
C SER A 84 -18.83 -5.25 -10.84
N PRO A 85 -19.29 -6.20 -11.68
CA PRO A 85 -18.63 -6.52 -12.95
C PRO A 85 -18.44 -5.30 -13.86
N ALA A 86 -19.27 -4.27 -13.70
CA ALA A 86 -19.19 -3.03 -14.45
C ALA A 86 -18.29 -1.98 -13.77
N ALA A 87 -17.54 -2.30 -12.71
CA ALA A 87 -16.63 -1.36 -12.06
C ALA A 87 -15.59 -0.82 -13.05
N GLY A 88 -15.30 0.48 -12.97
CA GLY A 88 -14.36 1.15 -13.87
C GLY A 88 -12.96 0.53 -13.86
N VAL A 89 -12.51 0.03 -12.72
CA VAL A 89 -11.23 -0.67 -12.62
C VAL A 89 -11.21 -1.99 -13.38
N ILE A 90 -12.31 -2.72 -13.39
CA ILE A 90 -12.41 -4.04 -14.06
C ILE A 90 -12.45 -3.86 -15.57
N ASN A 91 -13.24 -2.90 -16.07
CA ASN A 91 -13.47 -2.74 -17.51
C ASN A 91 -12.43 -1.85 -18.18
N TYR A 92 -11.91 -0.85 -17.50
CA TYR A 92 -11.05 0.20 -18.08
C TYR A 92 -9.71 0.34 -17.38
N GLY A 93 -9.41 -0.47 -16.36
CA GLY A 93 -8.15 -0.37 -15.61
C GLY A 93 -8.00 0.97 -14.88
N GLN A 94 -9.11 1.69 -14.59
CA GLN A 94 -9.07 2.97 -13.90
C GLN A 94 -8.62 2.78 -12.45
N GLY A 95 -7.33 2.88 -12.22
CA GLY A 95 -6.75 2.73 -10.90
C GLY A 95 -5.25 2.95 -10.91
N LEU A 96 -4.72 3.25 -9.73
CA LEU A 96 -3.30 3.41 -9.46
C LEU A 96 -2.95 2.77 -8.11
N PHE A 97 -1.69 2.46 -7.93
CA PHE A 97 -1.20 1.96 -6.64
C PHE A 97 0.11 2.62 -6.26
N GLU A 98 0.42 2.53 -4.99
CA GLU A 98 1.72 2.91 -4.46
C GLU A 98 2.40 1.73 -3.78
N GLY A 99 3.67 1.88 -3.49
CA GLY A 99 4.44 0.88 -2.78
C GLY A 99 5.53 1.54 -1.95
N MET A 100 5.59 1.18 -0.68
CA MET A 100 6.63 1.59 0.23
C MET A 100 6.89 0.47 1.24
N LYS A 101 7.89 0.64 2.07
CA LYS A 101 8.29 -0.36 3.07
C LYS A 101 8.31 0.26 4.45
N ALA A 102 7.72 -0.44 5.42
CA ALA A 102 7.92 -0.19 6.84
C ALA A 102 8.95 -1.18 7.37
N GLN A 103 9.92 -0.71 8.15
CA GLN A 103 11.05 -1.50 8.65
C GLN A 103 11.35 -1.15 10.10
N HIS A 104 11.89 -2.10 10.85
CA HIS A 104 12.45 -1.82 12.15
C HIS A 104 13.76 -1.02 12.01
N ALA A 105 13.87 0.07 12.79
CA ALA A 105 15.12 0.78 13.03
C ALA A 105 15.88 0.14 14.19
N ALA A 106 17.13 0.53 14.38
CA ALA A 106 18.00 -0.04 15.43
C ALA A 106 17.49 0.20 16.86
N ASP A 107 16.68 1.24 17.06
CA ASP A 107 16.05 1.57 18.35
C ASP A 107 14.72 0.83 18.58
N GLY A 108 14.33 -0.09 17.66
CA GLY A 108 13.09 -0.84 17.71
C GLY A 108 11.86 -0.09 17.18
N SER A 109 11.99 1.18 16.78
CA SER A 109 10.91 1.91 16.14
C SER A 109 10.62 1.36 14.74
N ILE A 110 9.42 1.61 14.21
CA ILE A 110 9.06 1.29 12.83
C ILE A 110 9.13 2.57 12.02
N VAL A 111 9.87 2.54 10.92
CA VAL A 111 10.12 3.72 10.08
C VAL A 111 9.58 3.52 8.66
N LEU A 112 9.09 4.61 8.08
CA LEU A 112 8.70 4.75 6.68
C LEU A 112 9.60 5.79 6.02
N PHE A 113 10.10 5.48 4.83
CA PHE A 113 10.95 6.38 4.06
C PHE A 113 10.14 7.22 3.09
N ARG A 114 10.09 8.54 3.28
CA ARG A 114 9.49 9.54 2.39
C ARG A 114 8.05 9.24 1.93
N PRO A 115 7.11 8.84 2.82
CA PRO A 115 5.75 8.47 2.39
C PRO A 115 4.98 9.65 1.79
N LEU A 116 5.33 10.90 2.10
CA LEU A 116 4.72 12.08 1.51
C LEU A 116 4.97 12.19 0.00
N ASP A 117 6.11 11.73 -0.49
CA ASP A 117 6.36 11.72 -1.94
C ASP A 117 5.50 10.68 -2.66
N ASN A 118 5.17 9.56 -1.99
CA ASN A 118 4.20 8.60 -2.49
C ASN A 118 2.79 9.21 -2.52
N ALA A 119 2.40 9.95 -1.48
CA ALA A 119 1.11 10.66 -1.43
C ALA A 119 0.97 11.65 -2.59
N ARG A 120 2.01 12.46 -2.84
CA ARG A 120 2.05 13.43 -3.95
C ARG A 120 1.94 12.74 -5.30
N ARG A 121 2.71 11.67 -5.53
CA ARG A 121 2.65 10.90 -6.78
C ARG A 121 1.28 10.24 -6.98
N SER A 122 0.68 9.72 -5.91
CA SER A 122 -0.69 9.20 -5.94
C SER A 122 -1.71 10.27 -6.32
N ARG A 123 -1.62 11.47 -5.71
CA ARG A 123 -2.46 12.62 -6.04
C ARG A 123 -2.36 13.01 -7.53
N ASP A 124 -1.15 13.14 -8.03
CA ASP A 124 -0.91 13.57 -9.42
C ASP A 124 -1.33 12.46 -10.41
N GLY A 125 -1.12 11.20 -10.04
CA GLY A 125 -1.61 10.05 -10.78
C GLY A 125 -3.14 9.98 -10.83
N ALA A 126 -3.83 10.25 -9.72
CA ALA A 126 -5.29 10.28 -9.65
C ALA A 126 -5.86 11.34 -10.61
N ARG A 127 -5.30 12.56 -10.59
CA ARG A 127 -5.68 13.63 -11.52
C ARG A 127 -5.52 13.21 -12.99
N ARG A 128 -4.39 12.56 -13.31
CA ARG A 128 -4.10 12.10 -14.69
C ARG A 128 -5.09 11.02 -15.16
N LEU A 129 -5.64 10.21 -14.24
CA LEU A 129 -6.59 9.15 -14.53
C LEU A 129 -8.06 9.56 -14.33
N GLY A 130 -8.33 10.86 -14.10
CA GLY A 130 -9.69 11.37 -13.91
C GLY A 130 -10.36 10.89 -12.63
N MET A 131 -9.60 10.59 -11.57
CA MET A 131 -10.12 10.19 -10.26
C MET A 131 -9.99 11.32 -9.25
N THR A 132 -10.90 11.37 -8.25
CA THR A 132 -10.78 12.27 -7.10
C THR A 132 -9.53 11.90 -6.30
N PRO A 133 -8.54 12.82 -6.18
CA PRO A 133 -7.32 12.52 -5.42
C PRO A 133 -7.62 12.31 -3.94
N VAL A 134 -6.93 11.35 -3.33
CA VAL A 134 -6.94 11.22 -1.87
C VAL A 134 -6.12 12.36 -1.27
N PRO A 135 -6.63 13.11 -0.26
CA PRO A 135 -5.84 14.13 0.44
C PRO A 135 -4.54 13.56 1.01
N GLU A 136 -3.45 14.32 0.92
CA GLU A 136 -2.13 13.83 1.36
C GLU A 136 -2.11 13.43 2.84
N GLU A 137 -2.82 14.18 3.69
CA GLU A 137 -2.96 13.88 5.11
C GLU A 137 -3.70 12.56 5.35
N MET A 138 -4.83 12.34 4.65
CA MET A 138 -5.60 11.11 4.73
C MET A 138 -4.80 9.91 4.21
N PHE A 139 -4.02 10.10 3.14
CA PHE A 139 -3.14 9.06 2.59
C PHE A 139 -2.09 8.63 3.63
N LEU A 140 -1.44 9.61 4.28
CA LEU A 140 -0.44 9.34 5.32
C LEU A 140 -1.06 8.68 6.55
N ASP A 141 -2.19 9.19 7.00
CA ASP A 141 -2.89 8.65 8.17
C ASP A 141 -3.35 7.20 7.95
N ALA A 142 -3.91 6.89 6.77
CA ALA A 142 -4.27 5.53 6.38
C ALA A 142 -3.08 4.56 6.44
N ILE A 143 -1.90 4.99 5.95
CA ILE A 143 -0.67 4.20 6.00
C ILE A 143 -0.23 3.98 7.45
N MET A 144 -0.20 5.05 8.24
CA MET A 144 0.22 5.00 9.65
C MET A 144 -0.67 4.08 10.47
N GLN A 145 -1.99 4.16 10.30
CA GLN A 145 -2.95 3.27 10.96
C GLN A 145 -2.74 1.82 10.52
N THR A 146 -2.64 1.57 9.22
CA THR A 146 -2.47 0.21 8.69
C THR A 146 -1.18 -0.43 9.19
N VAL A 147 -0.05 0.27 9.17
CA VAL A 147 1.22 -0.25 9.68
C VAL A 147 1.16 -0.49 11.19
N ARG A 148 0.53 0.42 11.94
CA ARG A 148 0.40 0.28 13.41
C ARG A 148 -0.41 -0.96 13.78
N GLU A 149 -1.57 -1.16 13.16
CA GLU A 149 -2.45 -2.30 13.45
C GLU A 149 -1.90 -3.65 12.96
N ASN A 150 -0.92 -3.61 12.04
CA ASN A 150 -0.19 -4.78 11.56
C ASN A 150 1.28 -4.81 12.03
N SER A 151 1.63 -4.09 13.09
CA SER A 151 3.03 -3.94 13.51
C SER A 151 3.74 -5.26 13.83
N ARG A 152 3.01 -6.29 14.26
CA ARG A 152 3.53 -7.64 14.51
C ARG A 152 4.01 -8.37 13.25
N TRP A 153 3.58 -7.89 12.06
CA TRP A 153 3.98 -8.41 10.75
C TRP A 153 5.22 -7.73 10.16
N VAL A 154 5.78 -6.72 10.84
CA VAL A 154 7.04 -6.11 10.41
C VAL A 154 8.16 -7.09 10.66
N PRO A 155 8.88 -7.58 9.61
CA PRO A 155 9.97 -8.52 9.80
C PRO A 155 11.06 -7.97 10.72
N PRO A 156 11.75 -8.83 11.48
CA PRO A 156 12.92 -8.43 12.25
C PRO A 156 13.97 -7.75 11.36
N MET A 157 14.81 -6.88 11.97
CA MET A 157 15.84 -6.16 11.24
C MET A 157 16.73 -7.12 10.43
N GLY A 158 16.93 -6.79 9.15
CA GLY A 158 17.73 -7.60 8.23
C GLY A 158 17.02 -8.80 7.59
N LYS A 159 15.79 -9.12 8.02
CA LYS A 159 15.02 -10.26 7.46
C LYS A 159 14.05 -9.87 6.35
N GLY A 160 13.76 -8.59 6.20
CA GLY A 160 12.82 -8.10 5.18
C GLY A 160 12.20 -6.77 5.54
N ALA A 161 10.99 -6.55 5.04
CA ALA A 161 10.20 -5.36 5.32
C ALA A 161 8.70 -5.66 5.26
N LEU A 162 7.88 -4.88 5.94
CA LEU A 162 6.45 -4.87 5.70
C LEU A 162 6.17 -3.99 4.48
N TYR A 163 5.79 -4.60 3.37
CA TYR A 163 5.41 -3.88 2.16
C TYR A 163 4.02 -3.27 2.33
N VAL A 164 3.91 -1.98 2.11
CA VAL A 164 2.66 -1.22 2.22
C VAL A 164 2.13 -0.92 0.83
N ARG A 165 0.89 -1.32 0.54
CA ARG A 165 0.22 -1.16 -0.74
C ARG A 165 -1.02 -0.25 -0.62
N PRO A 166 -0.86 1.06 -0.81
CA PRO A 166 -2.00 1.93 -1.11
C PRO A 166 -2.51 1.67 -2.53
N LEU A 167 -3.84 1.64 -2.70
CA LEU A 167 -4.51 1.39 -3.96
C LEU A 167 -5.73 2.31 -4.07
N LEU A 168 -5.84 3.06 -5.15
CA LEU A 168 -6.98 3.91 -5.50
C LEU A 168 -7.54 3.45 -6.83
N PHE A 169 -8.86 3.20 -6.90
CA PHE A 169 -9.48 2.73 -8.14
C PHE A 169 -10.96 3.11 -8.27
N GLY A 170 -11.44 3.12 -9.49
CA GLY A 170 -12.85 3.31 -9.83
C GLY A 170 -13.66 2.06 -9.48
N SER A 171 -14.39 2.10 -8.36
CA SER A 171 -15.24 1.00 -7.85
C SER A 171 -16.68 1.10 -8.35
N GLY A 172 -17.14 2.30 -8.70
CA GLY A 172 -18.47 2.52 -9.20
C GLY A 172 -18.72 1.87 -10.57
N ALA A 173 -19.97 1.42 -10.78
CA ALA A 173 -20.40 0.77 -12.01
C ALA A 173 -20.57 1.78 -13.14
N ILE A 174 -19.95 1.51 -14.29
CA ILE A 174 -20.03 2.35 -15.49
C ILE A 174 -19.82 1.50 -16.74
N LEU A 175 -20.60 1.76 -17.79
CA LEU A 175 -20.49 1.09 -19.07
C LEU A 175 -19.79 1.95 -20.14
N GLY A 176 -20.06 3.24 -20.17
CA GLY A 176 -19.40 4.16 -21.10
C GLY A 176 -17.97 4.50 -20.61
N VAL A 177 -17.09 4.89 -21.55
CA VAL A 177 -15.72 5.32 -21.21
C VAL A 177 -15.75 6.71 -20.59
N ALA A 178 -15.83 6.75 -19.26
CA ALA A 178 -15.81 7.96 -18.43
C ALA A 178 -15.23 7.64 -17.06
N PRO A 179 -14.88 8.66 -16.23
CA PRO A 179 -14.52 8.44 -14.84
C PRO A 179 -15.63 7.71 -14.08
N ALA A 180 -15.26 6.73 -13.26
CA ALA A 180 -16.22 5.98 -12.46
C ALA A 180 -17.00 6.90 -11.50
N PRO A 181 -18.30 6.62 -11.24
CA PRO A 181 -19.12 7.44 -10.33
C PRO A 181 -18.73 7.32 -8.85
N GLU A 182 -17.88 6.34 -8.51
CA GLU A 182 -17.38 6.11 -7.16
C GLU A 182 -15.96 5.56 -7.20
N TYR A 183 -15.16 5.95 -6.24
CA TYR A 183 -13.78 5.50 -6.03
C TYR A 183 -13.62 4.82 -4.68
N THR A 184 -12.76 3.82 -4.64
CA THR A 184 -12.31 3.18 -3.41
C THR A 184 -10.82 3.42 -3.21
N PHE A 185 -10.44 3.88 -2.04
CA PHE A 185 -9.07 3.94 -1.56
C PHE A 185 -8.88 2.90 -0.46
N LEU A 186 -7.87 2.06 -0.59
CA LEU A 186 -7.53 1.09 0.44
C LEU A 186 -6.02 1.00 0.65
N VAL A 187 -5.63 0.58 1.84
CA VAL A 187 -4.24 0.28 2.18
C VAL A 187 -4.19 -1.08 2.85
N TYR A 188 -3.36 -1.96 2.32
CA TYR A 188 -3.04 -3.24 2.94
C TYR A 188 -1.53 -3.45 2.99
N VAL A 189 -1.09 -4.44 3.75
CA VAL A 189 0.33 -4.74 3.95
C VAL A 189 0.60 -6.22 3.76
N SER A 190 1.86 -6.54 3.50
CA SER A 190 2.35 -7.93 3.43
C SER A 190 3.83 -7.97 3.79
N PRO A 191 4.29 -8.87 4.66
CA PRO A 191 5.72 -9.06 4.90
C PRO A 191 6.38 -9.60 3.63
N VAL A 192 7.52 -9.03 3.25
CA VAL A 192 8.26 -9.41 2.06
C VAL A 192 9.76 -9.49 2.34
N GLY A 193 10.42 -10.42 1.68
CA GLY A 193 11.86 -10.53 1.64
C GLY A 193 12.50 -9.60 0.60
N PRO A 194 13.82 -9.76 0.35
CA PRO A 194 14.51 -9.06 -0.71
C PRO A 194 13.90 -9.35 -2.09
N TYR A 195 13.72 -8.32 -2.91
CA TYR A 195 13.23 -8.50 -4.28
C TYR A 195 14.20 -9.33 -5.14
N PHE A 196 15.51 -9.09 -4.96
CA PHE A 196 16.55 -9.87 -5.61
C PHE A 196 17.21 -10.81 -4.60
N LYS A 197 17.22 -12.10 -4.90
CA LYS A 197 17.98 -13.09 -4.14
C LYS A 197 19.48 -12.84 -4.37
N GLY A 198 20.25 -12.59 -3.32
CA GLY A 198 21.70 -12.33 -3.42
C GLY A 198 22.12 -10.88 -3.21
N GLY A 199 21.20 -9.99 -2.81
CA GLY A 199 21.52 -8.60 -2.45
C GLY A 199 21.74 -7.68 -3.66
N ILE A 200 22.65 -6.71 -3.52
CA ILE A 200 22.99 -5.73 -4.58
C ILE A 200 23.94 -6.42 -5.57
N THR A 201 23.39 -7.01 -6.62
CA THR A 201 24.16 -7.63 -7.71
C THR A 201 23.81 -6.96 -9.05
N PRO A 202 24.76 -6.87 -9.99
CA PRO A 202 24.46 -6.38 -11.34
C PRO A 202 23.38 -7.25 -12.00
N THR A 203 22.43 -6.59 -12.67
CA THR A 203 21.36 -7.25 -13.41
C THR A 203 21.50 -6.99 -14.89
N SER A 204 21.37 -8.02 -15.72
CA SER A 204 21.35 -7.86 -17.18
C SER A 204 20.01 -7.28 -17.62
N LEU A 205 20.05 -6.28 -18.49
CA LEU A 205 18.87 -5.63 -19.08
C LEU A 205 18.88 -5.89 -20.59
N ARG A 206 17.73 -6.26 -21.13
CA ARG A 206 17.50 -6.35 -22.58
C ARG A 206 16.71 -5.11 -23.04
N VAL A 207 17.24 -4.43 -24.03
CA VAL A 207 16.49 -3.37 -24.75
C VAL A 207 15.52 -4.06 -25.71
N SER A 208 14.24 -3.63 -25.69
CA SER A 208 13.20 -4.15 -26.58
C SER A 208 12.74 -3.04 -27.51
N ASP A 209 12.73 -3.32 -28.81
CA ASP A 209 12.21 -2.43 -29.86
C ASP A 209 10.74 -2.76 -30.19
N GLU A 210 10.22 -3.89 -29.70
CA GLU A 210 8.87 -4.37 -29.97
C GLU A 210 7.87 -3.95 -28.89
N PHE A 211 8.28 -3.97 -27.61
CA PHE A 211 7.40 -3.69 -26.48
C PHE A 211 7.75 -2.36 -25.84
N HIS A 212 6.77 -1.47 -25.74
CA HIS A 212 6.92 -0.14 -25.17
C HIS A 212 6.05 -0.02 -23.91
N ARG A 213 6.69 0.11 -22.74
CA ARG A 213 5.99 0.35 -21.48
C ARG A 213 5.44 1.78 -21.39
N ALA A 214 6.15 2.74 -21.95
CA ALA A 214 5.83 4.16 -21.87
C ALA A 214 6.09 4.85 -23.20
N ALA A 215 5.17 5.71 -23.62
CA ALA A 215 5.30 6.54 -24.81
C ALA A 215 4.95 8.00 -24.48
N PRO A 216 5.43 8.99 -25.28
CA PRO A 216 5.03 10.39 -25.14
C PRO A 216 3.49 10.53 -25.16
N GLY A 217 2.92 11.27 -24.20
CA GLY A 217 1.46 11.44 -24.06
C GLY A 217 0.72 10.28 -23.42
N GLY A 218 1.37 9.12 -23.23
CA GLY A 218 0.80 7.95 -22.55
C GLY A 218 0.76 8.07 -21.02
N SER A 219 0.43 6.96 -20.35
CA SER A 219 0.31 6.86 -18.89
C SER A 219 1.59 6.38 -18.18
N GLY A 220 2.72 6.30 -18.90
CA GLY A 220 3.99 5.79 -18.36
C GLY A 220 4.54 6.55 -17.14
N GLY A 221 4.23 7.84 -17.02
CA GLY A 221 4.59 8.68 -15.87
C GLY A 221 3.70 8.49 -14.63
N VAL A 222 2.64 7.70 -14.73
CA VAL A 222 1.69 7.40 -13.66
C VAL A 222 1.89 5.96 -13.19
N LYS A 223 1.74 5.71 -11.91
CA LYS A 223 1.76 4.34 -11.37
C LYS A 223 0.40 3.66 -11.54
N ALA A 224 -0.14 3.73 -12.78
CA ALA A 224 -1.42 3.16 -13.15
C ALA A 224 -1.36 1.64 -13.23
N ILE A 225 -2.40 0.96 -12.76
CA ILE A 225 -2.49 -0.52 -12.80
C ILE A 225 -2.40 -1.04 -14.24
N GLY A 226 -3.06 -0.39 -15.17
CA GLY A 226 -3.06 -0.76 -16.59
C GLY A 226 -1.68 -0.76 -17.26
N ASN A 227 -0.68 -0.08 -16.70
CA ASN A 227 0.68 -0.07 -17.24
C ASN A 227 1.45 -1.38 -17.02
N TYR A 228 0.95 -2.27 -16.16
CA TYR A 228 1.71 -3.45 -15.73
C TYR A 228 1.36 -4.70 -16.52
N ALA A 229 0.09 -4.91 -16.85
CA ALA A 229 -0.34 -6.08 -17.61
C ALA A 229 0.37 -6.22 -18.98
N PRO A 230 0.56 -5.16 -19.79
CA PRO A 230 1.29 -5.26 -21.05
C PRO A 230 2.78 -5.65 -20.90
N GLY A 231 3.35 -5.43 -19.72
CA GLY A 231 4.74 -5.79 -19.42
C GLY A 231 4.93 -7.23 -18.96
N MET A 232 3.88 -8.00 -18.71
CA MET A 232 4.00 -9.35 -18.13
C MET A 232 4.65 -10.33 -19.09
N VAL A 233 4.30 -10.31 -20.37
CA VAL A 233 4.89 -11.19 -21.39
C VAL A 233 6.35 -10.85 -21.67
N PRO A 234 6.73 -9.58 -21.94
CA PRO A 234 8.12 -9.27 -22.20
C PRO A 234 9.04 -9.37 -20.96
N SER A 235 8.48 -9.58 -19.75
CA SER A 235 9.25 -9.76 -18.51
C SER A 235 9.62 -11.22 -18.23
N GLN A 236 9.11 -12.17 -19.01
CA GLN A 236 9.41 -13.59 -18.91
C GLN A 236 10.66 -13.92 -19.73
#